data_f11e5534fc9ce3ee1ea150f50d5c6722
#
_entry.id   f11e5534fc9ce3ee1ea150f50d5c6722
#
_cell.length_a   1.000
_cell.length_b   1.000
_cell.length_c   1.000
_cell.angle_alpha   90.00
_cell.angle_beta   90.00
_cell.angle_gamma   90.00
#
_symmetry.space_group_name_H-M   'P 1'
#
loop_
_entity.id
_entity.type
_entity.pdbx_description
1 polymer ?
#
loop_
_entity_poly.entity_id
_entity_poly.type
_entity_poly.pdbx_seq_one_letter_code
_entity_poly.pdbx_strand_id
1 'polypeptide(L)'
;MDNEKIKIEIQGHDEIADLGENLENSNENNVNGGNDMENLNENVNKTVVKDYNDERLANIGIEDEELDLFFILDRSGSMGGSERDTINGFNAFIEKQATKKHNIRVTAILFDDEYQVLYSRKPISEVKPLTEEEYYVRGCTALLDSIGRTINTYRNQVNSAMCIITSDGYENASREFNRAQIKSLIEECGWKFVFIGADIDSYGEASRMGIRRSRVANYRKTAEGHKAMYDACDAVTDRYYKLRDNKDLDEDWKKDLD
;
A
#
# COMPACT_ATOMS: atom_id res chain seq x y z
N MET A 1 -39.59 -7.13 -8.00
CA MET A 1 -38.69 -6.05 -8.47
C MET A 1 -37.45 -6.72 -8.97
N ASP A 2 -37.30 -6.68 -10.26
CA ASP A 2 -36.46 -7.56 -11.03
C ASP A 2 -34.98 -7.15 -10.96
N ASN A 3 -34.14 -8.13 -10.68
CA ASN A 3 -32.69 -8.03 -10.81
C ASN A 3 -32.33 -8.07 -12.31
N GLU A 4 -32.12 -6.94 -12.94
CA GLU A 4 -31.48 -6.89 -14.25
C GLU A 4 -30.00 -7.26 -14.10
N LYS A 5 -29.67 -8.46 -14.55
CA LYS A 5 -28.29 -8.87 -14.83
C LYS A 5 -27.81 -8.13 -16.09
N ILE A 6 -26.88 -7.21 -15.91
CA ILE A 6 -26.17 -6.61 -17.06
C ILE A 6 -25.32 -7.72 -17.70
N LYS A 7 -25.74 -8.18 -18.86
CA LYS A 7 -24.92 -9.02 -19.75
C LYS A 7 -23.99 -8.07 -20.53
N ILE A 8 -22.72 -8.09 -20.21
CA ILE A 8 -21.70 -7.49 -21.07
C ILE A 8 -21.36 -8.55 -22.13
N GLU A 9 -21.92 -8.41 -23.33
CA GLU A 9 -21.46 -9.16 -24.50
C GLU A 9 -20.13 -8.55 -24.98
N ILE A 10 -19.05 -9.31 -24.82
CA ILE A 10 -17.74 -8.95 -25.39
C ILE A 10 -17.79 -9.32 -26.88
N GLN A 11 -18.08 -8.36 -27.74
CA GLN A 11 -17.83 -8.49 -29.18
C GLN A 11 -16.30 -8.41 -29.39
N GLY A 12 -15.66 -9.50 -29.70
CA GLY A 12 -14.22 -9.50 -29.94
C GLY A 12 -13.58 -10.86 -30.22
N HIS A 13 -14.39 -11.93 -30.36
CA HIS A 13 -13.83 -13.25 -30.65
C HIS A 13 -13.60 -13.53 -32.14
N ASP A 14 -14.25 -12.79 -33.05
CA ASP A 14 -14.21 -13.10 -34.49
C ASP A 14 -12.99 -12.51 -35.23
N GLU A 15 -12.39 -11.42 -34.72
CA GLU A 15 -11.19 -10.82 -35.37
C GLU A 15 -9.87 -11.55 -35.07
N ILE A 16 -9.80 -12.33 -33.98
CA ILE A 16 -8.58 -13.08 -33.61
C ILE A 16 -8.45 -14.38 -34.41
N ALA A 17 -9.57 -14.96 -34.83
CA ALA A 17 -9.58 -16.16 -35.67
C ALA A 17 -9.09 -15.87 -37.11
N ASP A 18 -9.42 -14.69 -37.65
CA ASP A 18 -9.04 -14.28 -39.02
C ASP A 18 -7.53 -13.97 -39.14
N LEU A 19 -6.88 -13.50 -38.08
CA LEU A 19 -5.44 -13.29 -38.05
C LEU A 19 -4.63 -14.59 -37.97
N GLY A 20 -5.20 -15.65 -37.41
CA GLY A 20 -4.57 -16.98 -37.32
C GLY A 20 -4.54 -17.69 -38.67
N GLU A 21 -5.63 -17.63 -39.44
CA GLU A 21 -5.72 -18.29 -40.76
C GLU A 21 -4.83 -17.65 -41.82
N ASN A 22 -4.56 -16.35 -41.77
CA ASN A 22 -3.66 -15.68 -42.68
C ASN A 22 -2.17 -15.96 -42.45
N LEU A 23 -1.79 -16.49 -41.29
CA LEU A 23 -0.41 -16.87 -40.99
C LEU A 23 -0.09 -18.32 -41.37
N GLU A 24 -1.07 -19.21 -41.40
CA GLU A 24 -0.86 -20.61 -41.82
C GLU A 24 -0.74 -20.81 -43.33
N ASN A 25 -1.28 -19.90 -44.13
CA ASN A 25 -1.25 -20.01 -45.63
C ASN A 25 0.02 -19.45 -46.28
N SER A 26 1.00 -18.93 -45.54
CA SER A 26 2.25 -18.37 -46.08
C SER A 26 3.48 -19.22 -45.88
N ASN A 27 3.37 -20.42 -45.34
CA ASN A 27 4.52 -21.27 -44.96
C ASN A 27 4.58 -22.67 -45.60
N GLU A 28 4.21 -22.78 -46.89
CA GLU A 28 4.66 -23.91 -47.68
C GLU A 28 5.70 -23.45 -48.72
N ASN A 29 6.93 -23.27 -48.27
CA ASN A 29 8.15 -23.63 -48.98
C ASN A 29 9.41 -23.18 -48.24
N ASN A 30 10.18 -24.18 -47.90
CA ASN A 30 11.63 -24.22 -47.70
C ASN A 30 12.27 -24.08 -46.33
N VAL A 31 12.93 -25.20 -45.97
CA VAL A 31 14.30 -25.43 -45.47
C VAL A 31 14.55 -25.52 -43.95
N ASN A 32 15.02 -26.68 -43.57
CA ASN A 32 15.90 -27.11 -42.46
C ASN A 32 16.54 -25.99 -41.59
N GLY A 33 16.19 -25.99 -40.30
CA GLY A 33 16.87 -25.22 -39.27
C GLY A 33 16.10 -25.21 -37.96
N GLY A 34 16.13 -26.34 -37.26
CA GLY A 34 15.19 -26.56 -36.14
C GLY A 34 15.63 -26.06 -34.75
N ASN A 35 16.21 -24.87 -34.60
CA ASN A 35 16.45 -24.30 -33.25
C ASN A 35 16.26 -22.79 -33.14
N ASP A 36 16.19 -22.06 -34.26
CA ASP A 36 16.09 -20.58 -34.20
C ASP A 36 14.67 -20.07 -34.24
N MET A 37 13.70 -20.89 -34.64
CA MET A 37 12.30 -20.47 -34.75
C MET A 37 11.50 -20.44 -33.41
N GLU A 38 11.88 -21.29 -32.47
CA GLU A 38 11.24 -21.26 -31.13
C GLU A 38 11.59 -19.98 -30.35
N ASN A 39 12.85 -19.52 -30.45
CA ASN A 39 13.28 -18.29 -29.77
C ASN A 39 12.74 -17.03 -30.43
N LEU A 40 12.49 -17.01 -31.75
CA LEU A 40 11.88 -15.86 -32.43
C LEU A 40 10.40 -15.73 -32.11
N ASN A 41 9.66 -16.85 -32.07
CA ASN A 41 8.24 -16.85 -31.73
C ASN A 41 8.00 -16.47 -30.25
N GLU A 42 8.85 -16.90 -29.32
CA GLU A 42 8.72 -16.46 -27.93
C GLU A 42 8.99 -14.97 -27.74
N ASN A 43 9.95 -14.39 -28.44
CA ASN A 43 10.26 -12.96 -28.34
C ASN A 43 9.20 -12.10 -29.04
N VAL A 44 8.70 -12.49 -30.20
CA VAL A 44 7.62 -11.77 -30.91
C VAL A 44 6.34 -11.79 -30.08
N ASN A 45 5.94 -12.95 -29.53
CA ASN A 45 4.76 -13.05 -28.68
C ASN A 45 4.90 -12.26 -27.36
N LYS A 46 6.09 -12.25 -26.74
CA LYS A 46 6.33 -11.43 -25.52
C LYS A 46 6.26 -9.93 -25.81
N THR A 47 6.80 -9.48 -26.96
CA THR A 47 6.77 -8.06 -27.32
C THR A 47 5.36 -7.62 -27.72
N VAL A 48 4.69 -8.40 -28.56
CA VAL A 48 3.32 -8.09 -29.01
C VAL A 48 2.32 -8.10 -27.84
N VAL A 49 2.42 -9.09 -26.93
CA VAL A 49 1.53 -9.15 -25.76
C VAL A 49 1.81 -8.00 -24.79
N LYS A 50 3.07 -7.57 -24.65
CA LYS A 50 3.42 -6.45 -23.78
C LYS A 50 2.88 -5.13 -24.34
N ASP A 51 3.11 -4.84 -25.60
CA ASP A 51 2.63 -3.61 -26.25
C ASP A 51 1.09 -3.58 -26.33
N TYR A 52 0.45 -4.73 -26.63
CA TYR A 52 -1.01 -4.85 -26.67
C TYR A 52 -1.67 -4.63 -25.31
N ASN A 53 -1.04 -5.11 -24.22
CA ASN A 53 -1.56 -4.86 -22.87
C ASN A 53 -1.36 -3.41 -22.45
N ASP A 54 -0.23 -2.78 -22.79
CA ASP A 54 0.02 -1.37 -22.46
C ASP A 54 -0.92 -0.43 -23.20
N GLU A 55 -1.22 -0.67 -24.49
CA GLU A 55 -2.17 0.14 -25.26
C GLU A 55 -3.63 -0.09 -24.83
N ARG A 56 -4.01 -1.32 -24.45
CA ARG A 56 -5.36 -1.58 -23.93
C ARG A 56 -5.57 -0.98 -22.55
N LEU A 57 -4.57 -1.01 -21.69
CA LEU A 57 -4.63 -0.35 -20.39
C LEU A 57 -4.67 1.17 -20.51
N ALA A 58 -4.03 1.74 -21.53
CA ALA A 58 -4.11 3.16 -21.84
C ALA A 58 -5.47 3.61 -22.41
N ASN A 59 -6.19 2.71 -23.12
CA ASN A 59 -7.46 3.01 -23.77
C ASN A 59 -8.73 2.62 -22.98
N ILE A 60 -8.61 1.69 -22.03
CA ILE A 60 -9.67 1.44 -21.06
C ILE A 60 -9.48 2.47 -19.96
N GLY A 61 -9.93 3.68 -20.04
CA GLY A 61 -9.84 4.66 -18.96
C GLY A 61 -10.05 4.00 -17.60
N ILE A 62 -9.01 3.31 -17.10
CA ILE A 62 -8.92 2.87 -15.72
C ILE A 62 -8.78 4.19 -15.00
N GLU A 63 -9.91 4.77 -14.58
CA GLU A 63 -9.91 5.82 -13.59
C GLU A 63 -8.94 5.33 -12.52
N ASP A 64 -7.89 6.12 -12.25
CA ASP A 64 -6.87 5.77 -11.27
C ASP A 64 -7.59 5.35 -9.99
N GLU A 65 -7.64 4.02 -9.73
CA GLU A 65 -8.36 3.51 -8.57
C GLU A 65 -7.86 4.23 -7.33
N GLU A 66 -8.78 4.76 -6.57
CA GLU A 66 -8.50 5.47 -5.34
C GLU A 66 -7.79 4.55 -4.33
N LEU A 67 -6.69 5.01 -3.77
CA LEU A 67 -6.00 4.36 -2.66
C LEU A 67 -6.31 5.10 -1.37
N ASP A 68 -6.93 4.43 -0.43
CA ASP A 68 -7.03 4.93 0.95
C ASP A 68 -5.73 4.61 1.72
N LEU A 69 -4.99 5.65 2.08
CA LEU A 69 -3.75 5.58 2.84
C LEU A 69 -3.99 6.02 4.27
N PHE A 70 -3.88 5.08 5.19
CA PHE A 70 -3.99 5.32 6.63
C PHE A 70 -2.61 5.47 7.25
N PHE A 71 -2.41 6.53 8.02
CA PHE A 71 -1.30 6.68 8.95
C PHE A 71 -1.80 6.58 10.37
N ILE A 72 -1.25 5.67 11.14
CA ILE A 72 -1.44 5.55 12.59
C ILE A 72 -0.11 5.93 13.25
N LEU A 73 -0.03 7.17 13.72
CA LEU A 73 1.18 7.79 14.25
C LEU A 73 1.15 7.78 15.78
N ASP A 74 2.11 7.12 16.37
CA ASP A 74 2.34 7.11 17.80
C ASP A 74 2.78 8.50 18.26
N ARG A 75 2.14 9.02 19.30
CA ARG A 75 2.56 10.22 20.03
C ARG A 75 2.67 9.96 21.54
N SER A 76 2.83 8.68 21.93
CA SER A 76 3.04 8.32 23.33
C SER A 76 4.33 8.89 23.89
N GLY A 77 4.49 8.85 25.20
CA GLY A 77 5.63 9.47 25.90
C GLY A 77 7.00 8.99 25.44
N SER A 78 7.12 7.76 24.92
CA SER A 78 8.37 7.24 24.35
C SER A 78 8.82 7.99 23.10
N MET A 79 7.91 8.60 22.34
CA MET A 79 8.21 9.42 21.17
C MET A 79 8.89 10.77 21.52
N GLY A 80 9.06 11.08 22.82
CA GLY A 80 9.71 12.31 23.26
C GLY A 80 11.10 12.52 22.69
N GLY A 81 11.33 13.72 22.12
CA GLY A 81 12.55 14.08 21.40
C GLY A 81 12.51 13.75 19.90
N SER A 82 11.45 13.07 19.40
CA SER A 82 11.25 12.75 17.99
C SER A 82 10.17 13.61 17.33
N GLU A 83 9.56 14.55 18.06
CA GLU A 83 8.39 15.32 17.61
C GLU A 83 8.66 16.04 16.29
N ARG A 84 9.77 16.79 16.22
CA ARG A 84 10.14 17.54 15.00
C ARG A 84 10.45 16.64 13.82
N ASP A 85 11.13 15.53 14.07
CA ASP A 85 11.51 14.59 13.02
C ASP A 85 10.27 13.90 12.47
N THR A 86 9.30 13.56 13.33
CA THR A 86 8.00 13.00 12.94
C THR A 86 7.19 14.00 12.11
N ILE A 87 7.06 15.24 12.59
CA ILE A 87 6.34 16.31 11.87
C ILE A 87 6.97 16.57 10.50
N ASN A 88 8.29 16.80 10.47
CA ASN A 88 9.00 17.08 9.23
C ASN A 88 8.92 15.93 8.23
N GLY A 89 9.10 14.71 8.71
CA GLY A 89 9.07 13.52 7.88
C GLY A 89 7.68 13.24 7.30
N PHE A 90 6.63 13.35 8.12
CA PHE A 90 5.25 13.23 7.65
C PHE A 90 4.91 14.30 6.60
N ASN A 91 5.26 15.54 6.86
CA ASN A 91 5.01 16.65 5.92
C ASN A 91 5.74 16.45 4.60
N ALA A 92 7.02 16.08 4.65
CA ALA A 92 7.81 15.80 3.44
C ALA A 92 7.25 14.62 2.64
N PHE A 93 6.77 13.57 3.31
CA PHE A 93 6.09 12.45 2.67
C PHE A 93 4.81 12.91 1.95
N ILE A 94 3.93 13.66 2.63
CA ILE A 94 2.68 14.15 2.05
C ILE A 94 2.97 15.05 0.83
N GLU A 95 3.90 16.00 0.96
CA GLU A 95 4.30 16.87 -0.13
C GLU A 95 4.80 16.07 -1.34
N LYS A 96 5.71 15.12 -1.12
CA LYS A 96 6.28 14.27 -2.17
C LYS A 96 5.22 13.41 -2.86
N GLN A 97 4.31 12.79 -2.12
CA GLN A 97 3.23 11.99 -2.68
C GLN A 97 2.20 12.86 -3.44
N ALA A 98 1.93 14.07 -2.97
CA ALA A 98 1.01 15.01 -3.64
C ALA A 98 1.53 15.48 -5.01
N THR A 99 2.86 15.42 -5.25
CA THR A 99 3.43 15.73 -6.59
C THR A 99 3.24 14.60 -7.60
N LYS A 100 2.91 13.39 -7.14
CA LYS A 100 2.70 12.22 -7.99
C LYS A 100 1.25 12.22 -8.51
N LYS A 101 1.05 11.62 -9.69
CA LYS A 101 -0.30 11.47 -10.26
C LYS A 101 -1.04 10.27 -9.66
N HIS A 102 -1.00 10.14 -8.34
CA HIS A 102 -1.68 9.07 -7.62
C HIS A 102 -2.98 9.60 -7.02
N ASN A 103 -4.09 8.90 -7.23
CA ASN A 103 -5.35 9.19 -6.58
C ASN A 103 -5.33 8.61 -5.14
N ILE A 104 -4.82 9.40 -4.19
CA ILE A 104 -4.66 8.97 -2.79
C ILE A 104 -5.55 9.82 -1.89
N ARG A 105 -6.30 9.14 -1.01
CA ARG A 105 -6.97 9.75 0.14
C ARG A 105 -6.24 9.40 1.43
N VAL A 106 -5.93 10.40 2.20
CA VAL A 106 -5.19 10.25 3.46
C VAL A 106 -6.14 10.28 4.65
N THR A 107 -6.01 9.29 5.52
CA THR A 107 -6.53 9.31 6.89
C THR A 107 -5.35 9.29 7.84
N ALA A 108 -5.17 10.34 8.61
CA ALA A 108 -4.11 10.42 9.62
C ALA A 108 -4.70 10.38 11.02
N ILE A 109 -4.19 9.46 11.82
CA ILE A 109 -4.61 9.21 13.20
C ILE A 109 -3.40 9.40 14.10
N LEU A 110 -3.55 10.20 15.14
CA LEU A 110 -2.61 10.27 16.25
C LEU A 110 -3.14 9.41 17.39
N PHE A 111 -2.27 8.64 18.00
CA PHE A 111 -2.64 7.85 19.18
C PHE A 111 -1.60 7.91 20.29
N ASP A 112 -2.11 7.86 21.50
CA ASP A 112 -1.43 7.57 22.76
C ASP A 112 -2.36 6.66 23.58
N ASP A 113 -2.84 7.06 24.73
CA ASP A 113 -4.03 6.49 25.41
C ASP A 113 -5.36 7.10 24.92
N GLU A 114 -5.29 8.06 23.99
CA GLU A 114 -6.42 8.59 23.23
C GLU A 114 -6.26 8.31 21.72
N TYR A 115 -7.36 8.38 21.01
CA TYR A 115 -7.45 8.19 19.58
C TYR A 115 -7.98 9.48 18.92
N GLN A 116 -7.18 10.11 18.09
CA GLN A 116 -7.54 11.36 17.43
C GLN A 116 -7.38 11.24 15.91
N VAL A 117 -8.46 11.47 15.17
CA VAL A 117 -8.43 11.59 13.72
C VAL A 117 -8.13 13.02 13.32
N LEU A 118 -6.99 13.25 12.68
CA LEU A 118 -6.62 14.56 12.12
C LEU A 118 -7.27 14.78 10.75
N TYR A 119 -7.14 13.79 9.88
CA TYR A 119 -7.71 13.79 8.54
C TYR A 119 -8.48 12.51 8.32
N SER A 120 -9.64 12.60 7.67
CA SER A 120 -10.46 11.45 7.32
C SER A 120 -10.70 11.46 5.83
N ARG A 121 -10.07 10.50 5.12
CA ARG A 121 -10.16 10.28 3.68
C ARG A 121 -10.01 11.57 2.85
N LYS A 122 -9.08 12.42 3.25
CA LYS A 122 -8.85 13.70 2.61
C LYS A 122 -8.00 13.51 1.34
N PRO A 123 -8.35 14.11 0.17
CA PRO A 123 -7.47 14.09 -0.99
C PRO A 123 -6.06 14.56 -0.59
N ILE A 124 -5.03 13.85 -1.01
CA ILE A 124 -3.66 14.13 -0.55
C ILE A 124 -3.21 15.55 -0.87
N SER A 125 -3.68 16.14 -1.97
CA SER A 125 -3.42 17.53 -2.36
C SER A 125 -4.02 18.57 -1.43
N GLU A 126 -4.96 18.17 -0.55
CA GLU A 126 -5.65 19.04 0.39
C GLU A 126 -5.19 18.81 1.84
N VAL A 127 -4.30 17.85 2.08
CA VAL A 127 -3.75 17.59 3.41
C VAL A 127 -2.86 18.75 3.82
N LYS A 128 -3.16 19.36 4.96
CA LYS A 128 -2.36 20.46 5.51
C LYS A 128 -1.12 19.91 6.21
N PRO A 129 -0.03 20.66 6.31
CA PRO A 129 1.11 20.26 7.11
C PRO A 129 0.72 20.02 8.58
N LEU A 130 1.25 18.94 9.14
CA LEU A 130 1.21 18.65 10.56
C LEU A 130 2.06 19.68 11.32
N THR A 131 1.58 20.14 12.48
CA THR A 131 2.23 21.18 13.29
C THR A 131 2.51 20.70 14.71
N GLU A 132 3.32 21.44 15.46
CA GLU A 132 3.59 21.17 16.88
C GLU A 132 2.32 21.37 17.75
N GLU A 133 1.30 22.08 17.27
CA GLU A 133 0.01 22.21 17.97
C GLU A 133 -0.82 20.92 17.91
N GLU A 134 -0.66 20.15 16.84
CA GLU A 134 -1.41 18.91 16.61
C GLU A 134 -0.63 17.68 17.11
N TYR A 135 0.68 17.63 16.81
CA TYR A 135 1.55 16.53 17.21
C TYR A 135 2.45 16.93 18.37
N TYR A 136 2.09 16.50 19.55
CA TYR A 136 2.86 16.62 20.78
C TYR A 136 2.78 15.32 21.56
N VAL A 137 3.86 14.94 22.24
CA VAL A 137 3.92 13.64 22.96
C VAL A 137 3.24 13.71 24.31
N ARG A 138 2.54 12.63 24.67
CA ARG A 138 1.89 12.44 25.95
C ARG A 138 1.46 10.97 26.15
N GLY A 139 1.05 10.62 27.35
CA GLY A 139 0.32 9.39 27.64
C GLY A 139 1.10 8.08 27.41
N CYS A 140 0.33 7.02 27.29
CA CYS A 140 0.76 5.64 27.10
C CYS A 140 0.43 5.15 25.67
N THR A 141 0.73 3.90 25.34
CA THR A 141 0.64 3.36 23.96
C THR A 141 -0.55 2.41 23.86
N ALA A 142 -1.73 2.90 23.43
CA ALA A 142 -2.93 2.10 23.15
C ALA A 142 -2.99 1.70 21.67
N LEU A 143 -2.00 0.96 21.21
CA LEU A 143 -1.81 0.58 19.81
C LEU A 143 -2.95 -0.29 19.29
N LEU A 144 -3.39 -1.31 20.05
CA LEU A 144 -4.44 -2.23 19.61
C LEU A 144 -5.78 -1.50 19.47
N ASP A 145 -6.11 -0.61 20.40
CA ASP A 145 -7.33 0.20 20.33
C ASP A 145 -7.31 1.11 19.11
N SER A 146 -6.17 1.70 18.81
CA SER A 146 -5.99 2.56 17.64
C SER A 146 -6.23 1.80 16.32
N ILE A 147 -5.63 0.62 16.16
CA ILE A 147 -5.81 -0.23 14.98
C ILE A 147 -7.26 -0.70 14.88
N GLY A 148 -7.83 -1.22 15.97
CA GLY A 148 -9.18 -1.78 15.99
C GLY A 148 -10.25 -0.74 15.67
N ARG A 149 -10.16 0.45 16.25
CA ARG A 149 -11.06 1.58 15.96
C ARG A 149 -10.95 2.01 14.50
N THR A 150 -9.72 2.10 13.97
CA THR A 150 -9.49 2.48 12.56
C THR A 150 -10.15 1.49 11.62
N ILE A 151 -9.91 0.19 11.78
CA ILE A 151 -10.52 -0.85 10.93
C ILE A 151 -12.05 -0.79 11.04
N ASN A 152 -12.60 -0.77 12.25
CA ASN A 152 -14.06 -0.78 12.45
C ASN A 152 -14.75 0.46 11.88
N THR A 153 -14.08 1.63 11.92
CA THR A 153 -14.62 2.85 11.37
C THR A 153 -14.65 2.85 9.84
N TYR A 154 -13.60 2.33 9.20
CA TYR A 154 -13.38 2.57 7.77
C TYR A 154 -13.56 1.35 6.86
N ARG A 155 -13.54 0.11 7.37
CA ARG A 155 -13.56 -1.12 6.55
C ARG A 155 -14.74 -1.23 5.57
N ASN A 156 -15.87 -0.59 5.88
CA ASN A 156 -17.05 -0.56 5.01
C ASN A 156 -17.11 0.67 4.09
N GLN A 157 -16.10 1.53 4.16
CA GLN A 157 -16.06 2.80 3.41
C GLN A 157 -14.97 2.78 2.34
N VAL A 158 -14.05 1.80 2.39
CA VAL A 158 -12.89 1.74 1.51
C VAL A 158 -12.78 0.37 0.85
N ASN A 159 -12.40 0.34 -0.42
CA ASN A 159 -12.24 -0.90 -1.19
C ASN A 159 -10.79 -1.40 -1.19
N SER A 160 -9.83 -0.49 -1.21
CA SER A 160 -8.41 -0.79 -1.24
C SER A 160 -7.67 0.16 -0.31
N ALA A 161 -6.97 -0.38 0.68
CA ALA A 161 -6.29 0.44 1.67
C ALA A 161 -4.91 -0.11 2.05
N MET A 162 -4.01 0.83 2.31
CA MET A 162 -2.75 0.58 3.00
C MET A 162 -2.75 1.35 4.32
N CYS A 163 -2.36 0.66 5.38
CA CYS A 163 -2.24 1.23 6.72
C CYS A 163 -0.79 1.17 7.18
N ILE A 164 -0.16 2.32 7.33
CA ILE A 164 1.20 2.47 7.85
C ILE A 164 1.10 2.83 9.33
N ILE A 165 1.73 2.03 10.16
CA ILE A 165 1.77 2.20 11.62
C ILE A 165 3.21 2.49 12.01
N THR A 166 3.44 3.58 12.71
CA THR A 166 4.76 3.92 13.27
C THR A 166 4.67 4.04 14.78
N SER A 167 5.57 3.35 15.52
CA SER A 167 5.60 3.38 16.98
C SER A 167 6.99 3.06 17.50
N ASP A 168 7.35 3.64 18.65
CA ASP A 168 8.56 3.31 19.39
C ASP A 168 8.26 2.72 20.80
N GLY A 169 6.99 2.42 21.02
CA GLY A 169 6.49 1.89 22.29
C GLY A 169 5.84 0.51 22.14
N TYR A 170 5.99 -0.30 23.20
CA TYR A 170 5.20 -1.52 23.34
C TYR A 170 3.76 -1.17 23.71
N GLU A 171 2.81 -1.92 23.16
CA GLU A 171 1.41 -1.91 23.61
C GLU A 171 1.28 -2.05 25.14
N ASN A 172 0.69 -1.06 25.79
CA ASN A 172 0.57 -1.04 27.25
C ASN A 172 -0.70 -0.39 27.82
N ALA A 173 -1.59 0.15 26.96
CA ALA A 173 -2.73 0.94 27.40
C ALA A 173 -4.07 0.59 26.75
N SER A 174 -4.12 -0.31 25.78
CA SER A 174 -5.38 -0.70 25.12
C SER A 174 -6.33 -1.41 26.07
N ARG A 175 -7.63 -1.10 25.96
CA ARG A 175 -8.71 -1.60 26.80
C ARG A 175 -9.87 -2.21 26.02
N GLU A 176 -10.01 -1.88 24.74
CA GLU A 176 -11.13 -2.31 23.90
C GLU A 176 -10.78 -3.56 23.10
N PHE A 177 -9.52 -3.65 22.64
CA PHE A 177 -9.08 -4.73 21.79
C PHE A 177 -7.88 -5.47 22.38
N ASN A 178 -7.87 -6.78 22.19
CA ASN A 178 -6.70 -7.62 22.46
C ASN A 178 -6.03 -8.07 21.15
N ARG A 179 -4.82 -8.64 21.24
CA ARG A 179 -4.03 -9.06 20.07
C ARG A 179 -4.75 -10.06 19.16
N ALA A 180 -5.52 -10.99 19.74
CA ALA A 180 -6.26 -11.97 18.93
C ALA A 180 -7.37 -11.33 18.11
N GLN A 181 -8.09 -10.36 18.66
CA GLN A 181 -9.11 -9.60 17.95
C GLN A 181 -8.50 -8.75 16.84
N ILE A 182 -7.38 -8.07 17.12
CA ILE A 182 -6.68 -7.28 16.08
C ILE A 182 -6.19 -8.17 14.95
N LYS A 183 -5.64 -9.34 15.26
CA LYS A 183 -5.22 -10.31 14.24
C LYS A 183 -6.38 -10.71 13.33
N SER A 184 -7.53 -11.06 13.88
CA SER A 184 -8.74 -11.38 13.09
C SER A 184 -9.17 -10.19 12.23
N LEU A 185 -9.23 -8.99 12.79
CA LEU A 185 -9.61 -7.78 12.06
C LEU A 185 -8.67 -7.48 10.89
N ILE A 186 -7.36 -7.61 11.07
CA ILE A 186 -6.35 -7.43 10.01
C ILE A 186 -6.49 -8.47 8.92
N GLU A 187 -6.73 -9.75 9.29
CA GLU A 187 -6.91 -10.84 8.33
C GLU A 187 -8.21 -10.68 7.52
N GLU A 188 -9.29 -10.21 8.17
CA GLU A 188 -10.62 -10.08 7.56
C GLU A 188 -10.78 -8.85 6.67
N CYS A 189 -10.19 -7.71 7.03
CA CYS A 189 -10.43 -6.45 6.30
C CYS A 189 -9.71 -6.37 4.94
N GLY A 190 -8.72 -7.22 4.68
CA GLY A 190 -8.01 -7.28 3.40
C GLY A 190 -7.04 -6.14 3.13
N TRP A 191 -6.89 -5.19 4.05
CA TRP A 191 -5.95 -4.07 3.91
C TRP A 191 -4.49 -4.53 4.00
N LYS A 192 -3.58 -3.72 3.48
CA LYS A 192 -2.15 -3.95 3.61
C LYS A 192 -1.62 -3.15 4.80
N PHE A 193 -1.24 -3.85 5.86
CA PHE A 193 -0.64 -3.23 7.05
C PHE A 193 0.88 -3.26 6.92
N VAL A 194 1.51 -2.11 7.17
CA VAL A 194 2.96 -1.92 7.28
C VAL A 194 3.24 -1.44 8.69
N PHE A 195 4.15 -2.08 9.40
CA PHE A 195 4.54 -1.72 10.75
C PHE A 195 6.02 -1.35 10.80
N ILE A 196 6.32 -0.14 11.23
CA ILE A 196 7.69 0.36 11.32
C ILE A 196 7.93 0.82 12.76
N GLY A 197 8.78 0.10 13.47
CA GLY A 197 9.06 0.39 14.87
C GLY A 197 10.47 0.88 15.13
N ALA A 198 10.67 1.55 16.25
CA ALA A 198 11.98 1.89 16.78
C ALA A 198 12.11 1.43 18.22
N ASP A 199 13.32 0.99 18.61
CA ASP A 199 13.65 0.60 19.98
C ASP A 199 12.76 -0.50 20.59
N ILE A 200 12.01 -1.25 19.76
CA ILE A 200 11.15 -2.36 20.14
C ILE A 200 11.40 -3.59 19.26
N ASP A 201 10.93 -4.77 19.69
CA ASP A 201 10.84 -5.95 18.83
C ASP A 201 9.65 -5.79 17.82
N SER A 202 9.86 -4.97 16.79
CA SER A 202 8.82 -4.68 15.78
C SER A 202 8.32 -5.94 15.07
N TYR A 203 9.22 -6.88 14.80
CA TYR A 203 8.86 -8.14 14.14
C TYR A 203 8.00 -9.05 15.03
N GLY A 204 8.32 -9.11 16.33
CA GLY A 204 7.52 -9.85 17.30
C GLY A 204 6.15 -9.23 17.52
N GLU A 205 6.07 -7.91 17.71
CA GLU A 205 4.79 -7.21 17.89
C GLU A 205 3.90 -7.34 16.65
N ALA A 206 4.43 -7.08 15.46
CA ALA A 206 3.71 -7.20 14.21
C ALA A 206 3.20 -8.63 13.95
N SER A 207 4.03 -9.65 14.22
CA SER A 207 3.64 -11.06 14.09
C SER A 207 2.47 -11.43 14.99
N ARG A 208 2.43 -10.93 16.23
CA ARG A 208 1.32 -11.15 17.17
C ARG A 208 0.01 -10.52 16.68
N MET A 209 0.09 -9.49 15.84
CA MET A 209 -1.04 -8.83 15.21
C MET A 209 -1.37 -9.38 13.80
N GLY A 210 -0.65 -10.41 13.32
CA GLY A 210 -0.90 -11.01 12.00
C GLY A 210 -0.28 -10.25 10.84
N ILE A 211 0.58 -9.26 11.08
CA ILE A 211 1.28 -8.52 10.03
C ILE A 211 2.46 -9.34 9.52
N ARG A 212 2.56 -9.51 8.22
CA ARG A 212 3.61 -10.33 7.59
C ARG A 212 4.98 -9.67 7.71
N ARG A 213 6.02 -10.49 7.90
CA ARG A 213 7.42 -10.05 8.06
C ARG A 213 7.91 -9.13 6.91
N SER A 214 7.49 -9.38 5.67
CA SER A 214 7.81 -8.53 4.51
C SER A 214 7.29 -7.10 4.63
N ARG A 215 6.37 -6.85 5.56
CA ARG A 215 5.74 -5.54 5.81
C ARG A 215 6.14 -4.94 7.16
N VAL A 216 7.25 -5.39 7.73
CA VAL A 216 7.77 -4.91 9.00
C VAL A 216 9.19 -4.43 8.81
N ALA A 217 9.52 -3.31 9.43
CA ALA A 217 10.88 -2.79 9.50
C ALA A 217 11.17 -2.17 10.87
N ASN A 218 12.45 -2.01 11.17
CA ASN A 218 12.91 -1.15 12.26
C ASN A 218 13.54 0.12 11.70
N TYR A 219 13.51 1.19 12.47
CA TYR A 219 14.27 2.39 12.18
C TYR A 219 15.02 2.84 13.43
N ARG A 220 16.04 3.66 13.25
CA ARG A 220 16.80 4.25 14.37
C ARG A 220 16.17 5.57 14.76
N LYS A 221 16.02 5.81 16.05
CA LYS A 221 15.52 7.09 16.63
C LYS A 221 16.55 8.21 16.50
N THR A 222 16.92 8.54 15.29
CA THR A 222 17.78 9.66 14.91
C THR A 222 17.13 10.43 13.76
N ALA A 223 17.55 11.64 13.49
CA ALA A 223 17.03 12.44 12.36
C ALA A 223 17.19 11.70 11.02
N GLU A 224 18.35 11.05 10.80
CA GLU A 224 18.60 10.23 9.62
C GLU A 224 17.69 9.00 9.55
N GLY A 225 17.46 8.34 10.70
CA GLY A 225 16.58 7.18 10.79
C GLY A 225 15.13 7.55 10.53
N HIS A 226 14.64 8.67 11.06
CA HIS A 226 13.29 9.18 10.75
C HIS A 226 13.16 9.51 9.26
N LYS A 227 14.17 10.16 8.67
CA LYS A 227 14.17 10.42 7.23
C LYS A 227 14.10 9.11 6.43
N ALA A 228 14.94 8.13 6.75
CA ALA A 228 14.93 6.82 6.08
C ALA A 228 13.57 6.11 6.23
N MET A 229 12.93 6.20 7.39
CA MET A 229 11.60 5.65 7.64
C MET A 229 10.56 6.28 6.71
N TYR A 230 10.52 7.60 6.56
CA TYR A 230 9.55 8.23 5.65
C TYR A 230 9.88 8.03 4.18
N ASP A 231 11.16 7.91 3.81
CA ASP A 231 11.57 7.49 2.46
C ASP A 231 11.10 6.04 2.18
N ALA A 232 11.14 5.15 3.16
CA ALA A 232 10.59 3.80 3.05
C ALA A 232 9.05 3.80 2.97
N CYS A 233 8.37 4.68 3.71
CA CYS A 233 6.92 4.89 3.57
C CYS A 233 6.55 5.31 2.14
N ASP A 234 7.35 6.21 1.54
CA ASP A 234 7.17 6.65 0.15
C ASP A 234 7.36 5.47 -0.83
N ALA A 235 8.43 4.71 -0.65
CA ALA A 235 8.73 3.55 -1.50
C ALA A 235 7.65 2.47 -1.43
N VAL A 236 7.16 2.13 -0.24
CA VAL A 236 6.12 1.11 -0.06
C VAL A 236 4.78 1.58 -0.62
N THR A 237 4.45 2.88 -0.48
CA THR A 237 3.23 3.48 -1.04
C THR A 237 3.24 3.42 -2.56
N ASP A 238 4.32 3.82 -3.21
CA ASP A 238 4.48 3.75 -4.66
C ASP A 238 4.40 2.32 -5.18
N ARG A 239 5.01 1.40 -4.45
CA ARG A 239 5.01 -0.01 -4.82
C ARG A 239 3.62 -0.60 -4.72
N TYR A 240 2.90 -0.31 -3.66
CA TYR A 240 1.52 -0.74 -3.50
C TYR A 240 0.61 -0.13 -4.55
N TYR A 241 0.76 1.16 -4.85
CA TYR A 241 0.00 1.84 -5.88
C TYR A 241 0.19 1.22 -7.27
N LYS A 242 1.41 0.81 -7.62
CA LYS A 242 1.72 0.17 -8.90
C LYS A 242 1.26 -1.28 -8.98
N LEU A 243 1.38 -2.03 -7.90
CA LEU A 243 1.12 -3.47 -7.92
C LEU A 243 -0.36 -3.78 -7.81
N ARG A 244 -1.15 -2.97 -7.12
CA ARG A 244 -2.60 -3.10 -6.79
C ARG A 244 -3.15 -4.53 -6.68
N ASP A 245 -2.35 -5.52 -7.05
CA ASP A 245 -2.64 -6.93 -7.02
C ASP A 245 -2.36 -7.54 -5.64
N ASN A 246 -2.95 -8.72 -5.43
CA ASN A 246 -2.72 -9.59 -4.27
C ASN A 246 -1.27 -10.08 -4.10
N LYS A 247 -0.31 -9.57 -4.90
CA LYS A 247 1.10 -9.88 -4.74
C LYS A 247 1.63 -9.27 -3.45
N ASP A 248 2.38 -10.06 -2.72
CA ASP A 248 3.03 -9.59 -1.51
C ASP A 248 4.08 -8.54 -1.85
N LEU A 249 4.18 -7.50 -1.03
CA LEU A 249 5.27 -6.54 -1.15
C LEU A 249 6.59 -7.30 -0.91
N ASP A 250 7.53 -7.19 -1.84
CA ASP A 250 8.90 -7.62 -1.58
C ASP A 250 9.56 -6.74 -0.51
N GLU A 251 10.74 -7.12 -0.04
CA GLU A 251 11.42 -6.43 1.06
C GLU A 251 12.28 -5.23 0.60
N ASP A 252 12.34 -4.92 -0.68
CA ASP A 252 13.19 -3.83 -1.21
C ASP A 252 12.79 -2.42 -0.73
N TRP A 253 11.52 -2.23 -0.32
CA TRP A 253 11.05 -0.95 0.18
C TRP A 253 11.73 -0.51 1.48
N LYS A 254 12.27 -1.44 2.24
CA LYS A 254 12.90 -1.22 3.56
C LYS A 254 14.42 -1.40 3.56
N LYS A 255 15.04 -1.48 2.38
CA LYS A 255 16.49 -1.76 2.23
C LYS A 255 17.42 -0.78 2.96
N ASP A 256 16.95 0.45 3.20
CA ASP A 256 17.70 1.50 3.89
C ASP A 256 17.29 1.60 5.39
N LEU A 257 16.48 0.68 5.89
CA LEU A 257 16.05 0.50 7.27
C LEU A 257 16.70 -0.75 7.87
N ASP A 258 16.82 -0.81 9.20
CA ASP A 258 17.43 -1.84 10.08
C ASP A 258 18.88 -1.56 10.43
#